data_a0e5f876b8c326b27a733ba78c235702
#
_entry.id   a0e5f876b8c326b27a733ba78c235702
#
_cell.length_a   1.000
_cell.length_b   1.000
_cell.length_c   1.000
_cell.angle_alpha   90.00
_cell.angle_beta   90.00
_cell.angle_gamma   90.00
#
_symmetry.space_group_name_H-M   'P 1'
#
loop_
_entity.id
_entity.type
_entity.pdbx_description
1 polymer ?
#
loop_
_entity_poly.entity_id
_entity_poly.type
_entity_poly.pdbx_seq_one_letter_code
_entity_poly.pdbx_strand_id
1 'polypeptide(L)'
;MKKLINGKLYNTKNSIAIASWDNGVEITDPGYFEETLFKSKMGTYFIYHKICEGLDIREVTQEAAFEWLQEHGMMAEAKKEFPQMIKDI
;
A
#
# COMPACT_ATOMS: atom_id res chain seq x y z
N MET A 1 0.59 -3.16 -13.03
CA MET A 1 -0.79 -3.62 -12.91
C MET A 1 -1.78 -2.46 -12.96
N LYS A 2 -2.91 -2.67 -13.57
CA LYS A 2 -4.00 -1.69 -13.64
C LYS A 2 -5.30 -2.32 -13.17
N LYS A 3 -6.15 -1.52 -12.52
CA LYS A 3 -7.48 -1.98 -12.11
C LYS A 3 -8.44 -0.80 -12.04
N LEU A 4 -9.65 -1.00 -12.53
CA LEU A 4 -10.72 -0.02 -12.45
C LEU A 4 -11.54 -0.28 -11.18
N ILE A 5 -11.60 0.70 -10.29
CA ILE A 5 -12.33 0.59 -9.02
C ILE A 5 -13.16 1.86 -8.83
N ASN A 6 -14.47 1.71 -8.71
CA ASN A 6 -15.39 2.84 -8.50
C ASN A 6 -15.19 3.96 -9.53
N GLY A 7 -14.98 3.59 -10.78
CA GLY A 7 -14.79 4.55 -11.87
C GLY A 7 -13.41 5.17 -11.93
N LYS A 8 -12.48 4.74 -11.08
CA LYS A 8 -11.10 5.26 -11.05
C LYS A 8 -10.14 4.19 -11.54
N LEU A 9 -9.27 4.56 -12.47
CA LEU A 9 -8.26 3.64 -12.98
C LEU A 9 -6.97 3.78 -12.17
N TYR A 10 -6.65 2.73 -11.41
CA TYR A 10 -5.41 2.65 -10.65
C TYR A 10 -4.35 1.92 -11.45
N ASN A 11 -3.15 2.49 -11.50
CA ASN A 11 -2.04 1.94 -12.27
C ASN A 11 -0.75 2.08 -11.46
N THR A 12 -0.15 0.95 -11.10
CA THR A 12 1.08 0.95 -10.31
C THR A 12 2.24 1.64 -11.03
N LYS A 13 2.25 1.62 -12.35
CA LYS A 13 3.31 2.27 -13.15
C LYS A 13 3.25 3.79 -13.11
N ASN A 14 2.08 4.37 -12.85
CA ASN A 14 1.88 5.81 -12.82
C ASN A 14 1.76 6.37 -11.41
N SER A 15 1.94 5.53 -10.41
CA SER A 15 1.73 5.91 -9.02
C SER A 15 3.05 5.88 -8.25
N ILE A 16 3.06 6.52 -7.10
CA ILE A 16 4.25 6.59 -6.25
C ILE A 16 4.16 5.52 -5.19
N ALA A 17 5.15 4.62 -5.15
CA ALA A 17 5.24 3.61 -4.11
C ALA A 17 5.72 4.28 -2.82
N ILE A 18 4.93 4.18 -1.76
CA ILE A 18 5.25 4.77 -0.47
C ILE A 18 6.08 3.80 0.37
N ALA A 19 5.63 2.55 0.45
CA ALA A 19 6.29 1.54 1.26
C ALA A 19 5.83 0.14 0.84
N SER A 20 6.70 -0.84 1.04
CA SER A 20 6.41 -2.24 0.75
C SER A 20 6.66 -3.10 1.97
N TRP A 21 5.94 -4.20 2.09
CA TRP A 21 6.08 -5.17 3.17
C TRP A 21 5.82 -6.56 2.61
N ASP A 22 6.57 -7.55 3.09
CA ASP A 22 6.30 -8.95 2.80
C ASP A 22 6.46 -9.78 4.07
N ASN A 23 5.96 -11.00 4.05
CA ASN A 23 5.97 -11.86 5.23
C ASN A 23 7.25 -12.70 5.38
N GLY A 24 8.28 -12.42 4.59
CA GLY A 24 9.60 -13.04 4.75
C GLY A 24 9.75 -14.45 4.21
N VAL A 25 8.72 -15.00 3.56
CA VAL A 25 8.84 -16.34 2.96
C VAL A 25 9.23 -16.22 1.49
N GLU A 26 9.63 -17.35 0.89
CA GLU A 26 10.00 -17.39 -0.52
C GLU A 26 8.80 -17.09 -1.41
N ILE A 27 9.03 -16.43 -2.54
CA ILE A 27 7.96 -16.05 -3.47
C ILE A 27 7.22 -17.27 -4.03
N THR A 28 7.87 -18.43 -4.07
CA THR A 28 7.27 -19.67 -4.54
C THR A 28 6.49 -20.42 -3.46
N ASP A 29 6.58 -19.97 -2.20
CA ASP A 29 5.86 -20.58 -1.09
C ASP A 29 4.37 -20.23 -1.22
N PRO A 30 3.46 -21.22 -1.05
CA PRO A 30 2.02 -20.95 -1.09
C PRO A 30 1.55 -19.91 -0.07
N GLY A 31 2.30 -19.70 1.00
CA GLY A 31 2.00 -18.70 2.02
C GLY A 31 2.60 -17.32 1.75
N TYR A 32 3.21 -17.12 0.59
CA TYR A 32 3.82 -15.82 0.25
C TYR A 32 2.76 -14.71 0.21
N PHE A 33 3.13 -13.58 0.81
CA PHE A 33 2.23 -12.44 0.91
C PHE A 33 3.06 -11.15 0.89
N GLU A 34 2.74 -10.28 -0.05
CA GLU A 34 3.43 -9.00 -0.21
C GLU A 34 2.40 -7.90 -0.44
N GLU A 35 2.62 -6.74 0.17
CA GLU A 35 1.78 -5.56 -0.07
C GLU A 35 2.67 -4.34 -0.31
N THR A 36 2.21 -3.45 -1.19
CA THR A 36 2.85 -2.16 -1.43
C THR A 36 1.78 -1.08 -1.38
N LEU A 37 1.99 -0.07 -0.55
CA LEU A 37 1.12 1.09 -0.47
C LEU A 37 1.54 2.10 -1.52
N PHE A 38 0.60 2.50 -2.37
CA PHE A 38 0.82 3.48 -3.43
C PHE A 38 -0.05 4.72 -3.22
N LYS A 39 0.45 5.84 -3.73
CA LYS A 39 -0.32 7.07 -3.86
C LYS A 39 -0.48 7.36 -5.35
N SER A 40 -1.72 7.50 -5.81
CA SER A 40 -2.01 7.78 -7.21
C SER A 40 -1.69 9.22 -7.57
N LYS A 41 -1.70 9.54 -8.87
CA LYS A 41 -1.53 10.91 -9.36
C LYS A 41 -2.55 11.87 -8.79
N MET A 42 -3.75 11.37 -8.51
CA MET A 42 -4.86 12.19 -7.98
C MET A 42 -4.83 12.31 -6.46
N GLY A 43 -3.84 11.71 -5.82
CA GLY A 43 -3.69 11.78 -4.37
C GLY A 43 -4.51 10.76 -3.59
N THR A 44 -5.08 9.76 -4.26
CA THR A 44 -5.79 8.67 -3.59
C THR A 44 -4.81 7.53 -3.28
N TYR A 45 -5.11 6.76 -2.24
CA TYR A 45 -4.25 5.67 -1.81
C TYR A 45 -4.83 4.32 -2.20
N PHE A 46 -3.94 3.38 -2.53
CA PHE A 46 -4.34 2.01 -2.82
C PHE A 46 -3.21 1.06 -2.43
N ILE A 47 -3.58 -0.19 -2.17
CA ILE A 47 -2.61 -1.22 -1.83
C ILE A 47 -2.58 -2.25 -2.95
N TYR A 48 -1.39 -2.48 -3.48
CA TYR A 48 -1.10 -3.56 -4.40
C TYR A 48 -0.75 -4.78 -3.55
N HIS A 49 -1.42 -5.88 -3.81
CA HIS A 49 -1.35 -7.09 -3.01
C HIS A 49 -0.93 -8.25 -3.92
N LYS A 50 0.08 -8.98 -3.51
CA LYS A 50 0.59 -10.11 -4.27
C LYS A 50 0.70 -11.34 -3.38
N ILE A 51 0.15 -12.45 -3.87
CA ILE A 51 0.28 -13.76 -3.26
C ILE A 51 0.88 -14.69 -4.30
N CYS A 52 1.21 -15.93 -3.91
CA CYS A 52 1.81 -16.91 -4.82
C CYS A 52 0.98 -17.11 -6.09
N GLU A 53 -0.34 -17.10 -5.97
CA GLU A 53 -1.26 -17.43 -7.07
C GLU A 53 -1.83 -16.22 -7.81
N GLY A 54 -1.46 -14.99 -7.44
CA GLY A 54 -2.01 -13.83 -8.12
C GLY A 54 -1.70 -12.52 -7.46
N LEU A 55 -2.32 -11.48 -8.00
CA LEU A 55 -2.12 -10.12 -7.52
C LEU A 55 -3.41 -9.34 -7.70
N ASP A 56 -3.59 -8.30 -6.89
CA ASP A 56 -4.77 -7.46 -6.93
C ASP A 56 -4.46 -6.07 -6.37
N ILE A 57 -5.38 -5.15 -6.56
CA ILE A 57 -5.31 -3.79 -6.03
C ILE A 57 -6.60 -3.52 -5.25
N ARG A 58 -6.47 -2.89 -4.08
CA ARG A 58 -7.64 -2.40 -3.35
C ARG A 58 -7.45 -0.93 -2.98
N GLU A 59 -8.50 -0.16 -3.16
CA GLU A 59 -8.54 1.25 -2.77
C GLU A 59 -8.62 1.33 -1.24
N VAL A 60 -7.87 2.26 -0.63
CA VAL A 60 -7.91 2.46 0.82
C VAL A 60 -8.09 3.95 1.11
N THR A 61 -8.68 4.24 2.25
CA THR A 61 -8.79 5.62 2.73
C THR A 61 -7.45 6.11 3.24
N GLN A 62 -7.33 7.41 3.43
CA GLN A 62 -6.15 8.02 4.03
C GLN A 62 -5.89 7.43 5.42
N GLU A 63 -6.95 7.26 6.22
CA GLU A 63 -6.85 6.69 7.57
C GLU A 63 -6.38 5.24 7.52
N ALA A 64 -6.90 4.46 6.58
CA ALA A 64 -6.48 3.06 6.42
C ALA A 64 -5.04 2.96 5.94
N ALA A 65 -4.60 3.86 5.07
CA ALA A 65 -3.21 3.91 4.62
C ALA A 65 -2.26 4.21 5.79
N PHE A 66 -2.62 5.18 6.61
CA PHE A 66 -1.84 5.54 7.80
C PHE A 66 -1.78 4.36 8.78
N GLU A 67 -2.90 3.71 9.03
CA GLU A 67 -2.98 2.54 9.90
C GLU A 67 -2.10 1.40 9.38
N TRP A 68 -2.10 1.15 8.07
CA TRP A 68 -1.24 0.15 7.45
C TRP A 68 0.24 0.43 7.73
N LEU A 69 0.66 1.70 7.61
CA LEU A 69 2.04 2.09 7.91
C LEU A 69 2.38 1.85 9.38
N GLN A 70 1.45 2.16 10.30
CA GLN A 70 1.64 1.92 11.73
C GLN A 70 1.78 0.42 12.02
N GLU A 71 0.91 -0.39 11.46
CA GLU A 71 0.90 -1.84 11.70
C GLU A 71 2.19 -2.50 11.25
N HIS A 72 2.82 -1.97 10.22
CA HIS A 72 4.07 -2.52 9.69
C HIS A 72 5.32 -1.80 10.22
N GLY A 73 5.16 -0.91 11.21
CA GLY A 73 6.27 -0.23 11.85
C GLY A 73 7.02 0.76 10.97
N MET A 74 6.36 1.29 9.95
CA MET A 74 6.97 2.19 8.97
C MET A 74 6.83 3.64 9.39
N MET A 75 7.50 4.00 10.49
CA MET A 75 7.39 5.31 11.11
C MET A 75 7.90 6.44 10.21
N ALA A 76 9.02 6.25 9.52
CA ALA A 76 9.59 7.28 8.65
C ALA A 76 8.63 7.64 7.51
N GLU A 77 8.05 6.63 6.89
CA GLU A 77 7.08 6.82 5.81
C GLU A 77 5.79 7.47 6.31
N ALA A 78 5.33 7.07 7.50
CA ALA A 78 4.15 7.66 8.10
C ALA A 78 4.36 9.14 8.42
N LYS A 79 5.53 9.51 8.93
CA LYS A 79 5.87 10.91 9.21
C LYS A 79 5.95 11.75 7.95
N LYS A 80 6.49 11.18 6.88
CA LYS A 80 6.63 11.88 5.61
C LYS A 80 5.29 12.10 4.94
N GLU A 81 4.45 11.07 4.92
CA GLU A 81 3.18 11.10 4.17
C GLU A 81 2.03 11.72 4.97
N PHE A 82 1.98 11.47 6.27
CA PHE A 82 0.85 11.86 7.14
C PHE A 82 1.31 12.60 8.41
N PRO A 83 2.12 13.67 8.29
CA PRO A 83 2.63 14.35 9.49
C PRO A 83 1.50 14.91 10.35
N GLN A 84 0.39 15.31 9.74
CA GLN A 84 -0.76 15.91 10.45
C GLN A 84 -1.54 14.87 11.28
N MET A 85 -1.30 13.59 11.07
CA MET A 85 -2.01 12.52 11.77
C MET A 85 -1.20 11.96 12.94
N ILE A 86 0.02 12.45 13.15
CA ILE A 86 0.91 11.97 14.20
C ILE A 86 0.92 12.96 15.36
N LYS A 87 0.78 12.43 16.59
CA LYS A 87 0.83 13.22 17.80
C LYS A 87 2.00 12.75 18.67
N ASP A 88 2.87 13.66 19.03
CA ASP A 88 3.93 13.39 20.00
C ASP A 88 3.32 13.45 21.40
N ILE A 89 3.54 12.40 22.15
CA ILE A 89 3.02 12.30 23.52
C ILE A 89 4.15 12.35 24.52
#